data_0d621dc54833da0fa4071f5e15af84ed
#
_entry.id   0d621dc54833da0fa4071f5e15af84ed
#
_cell.length_a   1.000
_cell.length_b   1.000
_cell.length_c   1.000
_cell.angle_alpha   90.00
_cell.angle_beta   90.00
_cell.angle_gamma   90.00
#
_symmetry.space_group_name_H-M   'P 1'
#
loop_
_entity.id
_entity.type
_entity.pdbx_description
1 polymer ?
#
loop_
_entity_poly.entity_id
_entity_poly.type
_entity_poly.pdbx_seq_one_letter_code
_entity_poly.pdbx_strand_id
1 'polypeptide(L)'
;MPSSQAGSRPDFLVIVVDDMGWSDLSAFGGEIDTPNLDALIARGVRLTNFHTSPLCATTRAMFMTGCDHHEVGMGTMVEIRTPEQTGKPGYEGYLTGNVATIAERLRDAGYHTMMAGKWHLGVEPPFRSMPRARGFERSWALMQGEHNHYGGDQTVETGSTHGPSIYRADDQPVAFPLGAYSTDFFAERLIGFFEDAKDDARPRFSYLAFTAPHSPLQAPEELVALYLDTYNEGPEALRLKRLARMRVLGLAAGSTRPAEVRGGQPWETLTPEEQQLQARKMAVYAAMVYAMDRAVGRVVEGLRQSGRYDNTTIMFFSDNGPSGTPRETTPPWRDWIAAKADNRLENIGRMTSYTSIGPRWAQAQSAPFFLFKRYTSEGGVRTCAFASGRGVASRAESEAFLHVMDVAPTLLELAGIDVATLPGKLPMRGVSVAGVLDGTRTEAHAPDERIAWELAYGRGVKLGDWKAIYLPAVIHNIAPEVPAKRWLLFNLARDPGETTDLAAAEPHKLQELVDAWFAYAREVGVVVPEGA
;
A
#
# COMPACT_ATOMS: atom_id res chain seq x y z
N MET A 1 -14.05 3.70 -38.81
CA MET A 1 -14.60 2.45 -38.27
C MET A 1 -13.60 1.94 -37.27
N PRO A 2 -13.92 1.78 -35.99
CA PRO A 2 -12.97 1.16 -35.04
C PRO A 2 -12.93 -0.32 -35.40
N SER A 3 -11.72 -0.80 -35.73
CA SER A 3 -11.42 -2.22 -35.93
C SER A 3 -11.68 -2.96 -34.64
N SER A 4 -12.51 -3.98 -34.67
CA SER A 4 -12.79 -4.90 -33.58
C SER A 4 -11.49 -5.58 -33.15
N GLN A 5 -10.91 -5.18 -32.02
CA GLN A 5 -9.85 -5.91 -31.32
C GLN A 5 -10.42 -7.10 -30.50
N ALA A 6 -11.43 -7.77 -31.02
CA ALA A 6 -11.94 -9.00 -30.45
C ALA A 6 -10.92 -10.11 -30.71
N GLY A 7 -10.04 -10.40 -29.71
CA GLY A 7 -9.10 -11.51 -29.76
C GLY A 7 -7.71 -11.28 -29.16
N SER A 8 -7.25 -10.04 -28.93
CA SER A 8 -5.96 -9.79 -28.29
C SER A 8 -6.09 -9.87 -26.76
N ARG A 9 -5.09 -10.48 -26.09
CA ARG A 9 -5.00 -10.45 -24.62
C ARG A 9 -4.82 -9.00 -24.13
N PRO A 10 -5.38 -8.61 -22.96
CA PRO A 10 -5.19 -7.26 -22.42
C PRO A 10 -3.74 -7.03 -21.99
N ASP A 11 -3.30 -5.78 -22.07
CA ASP A 11 -2.15 -5.30 -21.35
C ASP A 11 -2.56 -4.98 -19.89
N PHE A 12 -1.63 -5.09 -18.96
CA PHE A 12 -1.83 -4.75 -17.55
C PHE A 12 -0.85 -3.69 -17.09
N LEU A 13 -1.36 -2.68 -16.39
CA LEU A 13 -0.58 -1.73 -15.61
C LEU A 13 -1.08 -1.77 -14.17
N VAL A 14 -0.25 -2.27 -13.25
CA VAL A 14 -0.52 -2.22 -11.82
C VAL A 14 0.32 -1.14 -11.19
N ILE A 15 -0.32 -0.15 -10.56
CA ILE A 15 0.31 0.97 -9.87
C ILE A 15 0.11 0.77 -8.38
N VAL A 16 1.21 0.60 -7.66
CA VAL A 16 1.19 0.48 -6.19
C VAL A 16 1.93 1.66 -5.59
N VAL A 17 1.28 2.32 -4.64
CA VAL A 17 1.84 3.44 -3.89
C VAL A 17 2.11 3.03 -2.45
N ASP A 18 2.95 3.75 -1.75
CA ASP A 18 3.53 3.35 -0.47
C ASP A 18 3.09 4.30 0.65
N ASP A 19 2.36 3.79 1.65
CA ASP A 19 1.88 4.55 2.81
C ASP A 19 0.83 5.64 2.50
N MET A 20 0.00 5.49 1.47
CA MET A 20 -1.04 6.47 1.17
C MET A 20 -2.33 6.15 1.93
N GLY A 21 -2.93 7.18 2.53
CA GLY A 21 -4.18 7.08 3.27
C GLY A 21 -5.39 6.86 2.37
N TRP A 22 -6.42 6.20 2.92
CA TRP A 22 -7.67 5.92 2.19
C TRP A 22 -8.34 7.19 1.66
N SER A 23 -8.26 8.28 2.40
CA SER A 23 -8.93 9.55 2.07
C SER A 23 -8.03 10.59 1.41
N ASP A 24 -6.84 10.24 0.92
CA ASP A 24 -5.92 11.23 0.37
C ASP A 24 -6.28 11.69 -1.06
N LEU A 25 -6.85 10.78 -1.88
CA LEU A 25 -7.29 11.14 -3.22
C LEU A 25 -8.55 12.02 -3.20
N SER A 26 -8.66 12.97 -4.11
CA SER A 26 -9.83 13.85 -4.20
C SER A 26 -11.12 13.06 -4.46
N ALA A 27 -11.07 11.99 -5.26
CA ALA A 27 -12.18 11.07 -5.47
C ALA A 27 -12.59 10.27 -4.22
N PHE A 28 -11.74 10.21 -3.19
CA PHE A 28 -12.01 9.59 -1.89
C PHE A 28 -12.26 10.61 -0.76
N GLY A 29 -12.41 11.90 -1.11
CA GLY A 29 -12.74 12.98 -0.17
C GLY A 29 -11.52 13.80 0.28
N GLY A 30 -10.33 13.54 -0.25
CA GLY A 30 -9.12 14.31 -0.01
C GLY A 30 -9.16 15.73 -0.60
N GLU A 31 -8.33 16.59 -0.09
CA GLU A 31 -8.12 17.96 -0.59
C GLU A 31 -6.97 18.07 -1.58
N ILE A 32 -6.17 17.00 -1.71
CA ILE A 32 -5.01 16.97 -2.61
C ILE A 32 -5.50 16.82 -4.05
N ASP A 33 -5.01 17.66 -4.95
CA ASP A 33 -5.37 17.60 -6.36
C ASP A 33 -4.78 16.35 -7.03
N THR A 34 -5.64 15.49 -7.58
CA THR A 34 -5.24 14.25 -8.25
C THR A 34 -5.94 14.06 -9.60
N PRO A 35 -5.84 15.05 -10.53
CA PRO A 35 -6.66 15.08 -11.74
C PRO A 35 -6.43 13.89 -12.69
N ASN A 36 -5.22 13.33 -12.73
CA ASN A 36 -4.93 12.18 -13.61
C ASN A 36 -5.52 10.88 -13.05
N LEU A 37 -5.41 10.67 -11.73
CA LEU A 37 -6.04 9.53 -11.05
C LEU A 37 -7.56 9.65 -11.07
N ASP A 38 -8.10 10.85 -10.83
CA ASP A 38 -9.54 11.11 -10.91
C ASP A 38 -10.11 10.83 -12.30
N ALA A 39 -9.36 11.16 -13.35
CA ALA A 39 -9.76 10.85 -14.72
C ALA A 39 -9.78 9.32 -15.00
N LEU A 40 -8.87 8.56 -14.39
CA LEU A 40 -8.88 7.10 -14.46
C LEU A 40 -10.05 6.53 -13.67
N ILE A 41 -10.30 7.01 -12.44
CA ILE A 41 -11.44 6.59 -11.60
C ILE A 41 -12.77 6.87 -12.33
N ALA A 42 -12.93 8.04 -12.95
CA ALA A 42 -14.12 8.40 -13.68
C ALA A 42 -14.39 7.51 -14.91
N ARG A 43 -13.38 6.78 -15.39
CA ARG A 43 -13.49 5.80 -16.49
C ARG A 43 -13.50 4.35 -16.02
N GLY A 44 -13.52 4.12 -14.70
CA GLY A 44 -13.38 2.82 -14.09
C GLY A 44 -14.34 2.56 -12.94
N VAL A 45 -13.92 1.68 -12.05
CA VAL A 45 -14.60 1.29 -10.82
C VAL A 45 -13.78 1.75 -9.61
N ARG A 46 -14.36 2.58 -8.75
CA ARG A 46 -13.82 2.93 -7.45
C ARG A 46 -14.11 1.76 -6.48
N LEU A 47 -13.06 1.22 -5.85
CA LEU A 47 -13.13 0.07 -4.96
C LEU A 47 -13.04 0.58 -3.51
N THR A 48 -14.19 0.81 -2.88
CA THR A 48 -14.26 1.50 -1.59
C THR A 48 -13.97 0.59 -0.39
N ASN A 49 -13.91 -0.72 -0.62
CA ASN A 49 -13.74 -1.74 0.42
C ASN A 49 -12.59 -2.71 0.08
N PHE A 50 -11.47 -2.14 -0.40
CA PHE A 50 -10.26 -2.88 -0.76
C PHE A 50 -9.31 -2.94 0.44
N HIS A 51 -8.86 -4.16 0.77
CA HIS A 51 -8.01 -4.43 1.93
C HIS A 51 -6.65 -5.02 1.55
N THR A 52 -5.65 -4.66 2.33
CA THR A 52 -4.26 -5.10 2.19
C THR A 52 -3.78 -5.71 3.51
N SER A 53 -2.53 -6.14 3.57
CA SER A 53 -1.84 -6.35 4.84
C SER A 53 -1.49 -4.99 5.48
N PRO A 54 -1.33 -4.90 6.80
CA PRO A 54 -0.99 -3.65 7.46
C PRO A 54 0.48 -3.21 7.25
N LEU A 55 1.21 -3.85 6.32
CA LEU A 55 2.62 -3.55 6.04
C LEU A 55 2.99 -3.79 4.57
N CYS A 56 3.91 -2.98 4.05
CA CYS A 56 4.28 -2.93 2.64
C CYS A 56 4.84 -4.25 2.09
N ALA A 57 5.84 -4.87 2.72
CA ALA A 57 6.44 -6.10 2.23
C ALA A 57 5.46 -7.27 2.19
N THR A 58 4.63 -7.42 3.22
CA THR A 58 3.61 -8.47 3.32
C THR A 58 2.51 -8.28 2.27
N THR A 59 2.03 -7.05 2.06
CA THR A 59 1.09 -6.73 0.98
C THR A 59 1.67 -7.04 -0.40
N ARG A 60 2.92 -6.62 -0.65
CA ARG A 60 3.58 -6.87 -1.95
C ARG A 60 3.77 -8.35 -2.21
N ALA A 61 4.06 -9.15 -1.17
CA ALA A 61 4.11 -10.61 -1.28
C ALA A 61 2.74 -11.21 -1.66
N MET A 62 1.68 -10.79 -0.97
CA MET A 62 0.31 -11.22 -1.27
C MET A 62 -0.14 -10.83 -2.68
N PHE A 63 0.14 -9.58 -3.10
CA PHE A 63 -0.14 -9.10 -4.46
C PHE A 63 0.57 -9.96 -5.52
N MET A 64 1.88 -10.18 -5.33
CA MET A 64 2.69 -10.90 -6.32
C MET A 64 2.31 -12.37 -6.44
N THR A 65 1.74 -12.97 -5.42
CA THR A 65 1.56 -14.42 -5.36
C THR A 65 0.10 -14.88 -5.31
N GLY A 66 -0.82 -14.03 -4.86
CA GLY A 66 -2.20 -14.42 -4.54
C GLY A 66 -2.31 -15.33 -3.31
N CYS A 67 -1.24 -15.44 -2.51
CA CYS A 67 -1.14 -16.30 -1.32
C CYS A 67 -0.96 -15.47 -0.05
N ASP A 68 -1.21 -16.08 1.10
CA ASP A 68 -0.89 -15.46 2.39
C ASP A 68 0.62 -15.27 2.55
N HIS A 69 1.02 -14.15 3.12
CA HIS A 69 2.43 -13.76 3.23
C HIS A 69 3.25 -14.70 4.12
N HIS A 70 2.64 -15.39 5.10
CA HIS A 70 3.31 -16.40 5.91
C HIS A 70 3.67 -17.65 5.09
N GLU A 71 2.84 -18.04 4.15
CA GLU A 71 3.08 -19.23 3.31
C GLU A 71 4.19 -19.04 2.28
N VAL A 72 4.55 -17.77 2.00
CA VAL A 72 5.49 -17.42 0.94
C VAL A 72 6.82 -16.85 1.44
N GLY A 73 7.07 -16.93 2.75
CA GLY A 73 8.34 -16.52 3.36
C GLY A 73 8.40 -15.07 3.85
N MET A 74 7.29 -14.35 3.77
CA MET A 74 7.19 -12.93 4.11
C MET A 74 6.26 -12.68 5.31
N GLY A 75 6.27 -13.58 6.30
CA GLY A 75 5.46 -13.47 7.53
C GLY A 75 5.67 -12.14 8.27
N THR A 76 6.87 -11.55 8.13
CA THR A 76 7.17 -10.18 8.55
C THR A 76 8.36 -9.63 7.76
N MET A 77 8.67 -8.36 7.94
CA MET A 77 9.92 -7.76 7.43
C MET A 77 11.12 -8.20 8.27
N VAL A 78 12.28 -8.31 7.66
CA VAL A 78 13.54 -8.72 8.34
C VAL A 78 13.86 -7.78 9.50
N GLU A 79 13.63 -6.48 9.30
CA GLU A 79 13.95 -5.40 10.24
C GLU A 79 13.13 -5.44 11.54
N ILE A 80 11.96 -6.10 11.52
CA ILE A 80 11.07 -6.21 12.69
C ILE A 80 10.83 -7.67 13.12
N ARG A 81 11.55 -8.61 12.49
CA ARG A 81 11.48 -10.03 12.84
C ARG A 81 11.99 -10.27 14.24
N THR A 82 11.20 -10.97 15.04
CA THR A 82 11.57 -11.28 16.43
C THR A 82 12.50 -12.50 16.51
N PRO A 83 13.18 -12.71 17.66
CA PRO A 83 13.99 -13.92 17.87
C PRO A 83 13.21 -15.21 17.69
N GLU A 84 11.92 -15.26 18.12
CA GLU A 84 11.05 -16.43 18.01
C GLU A 84 10.68 -16.76 16.57
N GLN A 85 10.63 -15.75 15.70
CA GLN A 85 10.33 -15.87 14.26
C GLN A 85 11.57 -16.23 13.44
N THR A 86 12.77 -15.93 13.99
CA THR A 86 14.03 -16.14 13.27
C THR A 86 14.27 -17.61 12.99
N GLY A 87 14.48 -17.96 11.71
CA GLY A 87 14.70 -19.32 11.25
C GLY A 87 13.45 -20.20 11.20
N LYS A 88 12.26 -19.63 11.44
CA LYS A 88 11.00 -20.36 11.28
C LYS A 88 10.53 -20.32 9.83
N PRO A 89 9.90 -21.40 9.32
CA PRO A 89 9.22 -21.38 8.02
C PRO A 89 8.19 -20.25 7.95
N GLY A 90 8.13 -19.58 6.82
CA GLY A 90 7.24 -18.44 6.60
C GLY A 90 7.84 -17.09 7.00
N TYR A 91 9.02 -17.07 7.66
CA TYR A 91 9.69 -15.86 8.12
C TYR A 91 11.10 -15.70 7.51
N GLU A 92 11.28 -16.19 6.30
CA GLU A 92 12.56 -16.15 5.57
C GLU A 92 13.00 -14.71 5.24
N GLY A 93 12.05 -13.77 5.08
CA GLY A 93 12.31 -12.40 4.68
C GLY A 93 12.52 -12.21 3.16
N TYR A 94 12.17 -13.22 2.38
CA TYR A 94 12.14 -13.19 0.91
C TYR A 94 11.11 -14.16 0.37
N LEU A 95 10.62 -13.94 -0.88
CA LEU A 95 9.71 -14.88 -1.54
C LEU A 95 10.40 -16.21 -1.77
N THR A 96 9.88 -17.27 -1.17
CA THR A 96 10.42 -18.62 -1.28
C THR A 96 10.16 -19.25 -2.64
N GLY A 97 10.88 -20.33 -2.96
CA GLY A 97 10.76 -21.03 -4.24
C GLY A 97 9.49 -21.88 -4.40
N ASN A 98 8.69 -22.05 -3.32
CA ASN A 98 7.46 -22.85 -3.32
C ASN A 98 6.26 -22.14 -3.97
N VAL A 99 6.37 -20.85 -4.29
CA VAL A 99 5.32 -20.05 -4.92
C VAL A 99 5.79 -19.44 -6.24
N ALA A 100 4.89 -19.29 -7.20
CA ALA A 100 5.12 -18.50 -8.41
C ALA A 100 4.48 -17.12 -8.27
N THR A 101 5.17 -16.07 -8.74
CA THR A 101 4.62 -14.74 -8.83
C THR A 101 3.70 -14.58 -10.03
N ILE A 102 2.85 -13.56 -10.00
CA ILE A 102 2.04 -13.19 -11.17
C ILE A 102 2.93 -12.84 -12.39
N ALA A 103 4.11 -12.24 -12.16
CA ALA A 103 5.05 -11.95 -13.25
C ALA A 103 5.63 -13.22 -13.88
N GLU A 104 5.99 -14.25 -13.08
CA GLU A 104 6.40 -15.56 -13.61
C GLU A 104 5.29 -16.17 -14.44
N ARG A 105 4.06 -16.19 -13.95
CA ARG A 105 2.91 -16.80 -14.61
C ARG A 105 2.54 -16.09 -15.91
N LEU A 106 2.53 -14.76 -15.92
CA LEU A 106 2.25 -13.98 -17.12
C LEU A 106 3.38 -14.08 -18.16
N ARG A 107 4.65 -14.05 -17.74
CA ARG A 107 5.80 -14.29 -18.63
C ARG A 107 5.69 -15.67 -19.31
N ASP A 108 5.43 -16.70 -18.54
CA ASP A 108 5.31 -18.07 -19.05
C ASP A 108 4.10 -18.22 -19.98
N ALA A 109 3.09 -17.36 -19.85
CA ALA A 109 1.96 -17.22 -20.76
C ALA A 109 2.25 -16.30 -21.97
N GLY A 110 3.48 -15.82 -22.12
CA GLY A 110 3.92 -15.03 -23.28
C GLY A 110 3.73 -13.50 -23.15
N TYR A 111 3.55 -12.98 -21.94
CA TYR A 111 3.59 -11.55 -21.69
C TYR A 111 5.04 -11.02 -21.64
N HIS A 112 5.24 -9.80 -22.12
CA HIS A 112 6.45 -9.03 -21.79
C HIS A 112 6.26 -8.37 -20.42
N THR A 113 7.09 -8.74 -19.46
CA THR A 113 6.95 -8.34 -18.06
C THR A 113 7.99 -7.30 -17.66
N MET A 114 7.56 -6.19 -17.06
CA MET A 114 8.43 -5.08 -16.70
C MET A 114 8.03 -4.42 -15.39
N MET A 115 9.02 -3.91 -14.64
CA MET A 115 8.76 -3.15 -13.42
C MET A 115 9.71 -1.98 -13.23
N ALA A 116 9.21 -0.93 -12.58
CA ALA A 116 10.02 0.17 -12.09
C ALA A 116 9.58 0.57 -10.67
N GLY A 117 10.53 0.74 -9.75
CA GLY A 117 10.28 1.21 -8.39
C GLY A 117 10.59 0.19 -7.29
N LYS A 118 9.84 0.24 -6.18
CA LYS A 118 10.08 -0.55 -4.98
C LYS A 118 9.75 -2.04 -5.17
N TRP A 119 10.74 -2.89 -4.85
CA TRP A 119 10.56 -4.35 -4.82
C TRP A 119 10.19 -4.87 -3.44
N HIS A 120 11.06 -4.74 -2.47
CA HIS A 120 10.89 -5.06 -1.04
C HIS A 120 10.49 -6.53 -0.75
N LEU A 121 10.92 -7.47 -1.58
CA LEU A 121 10.59 -8.91 -1.46
C LEU A 121 11.85 -9.79 -1.38
N GLY A 122 12.91 -9.29 -0.73
CA GLY A 122 14.17 -10.00 -0.54
C GLY A 122 15.34 -9.03 -0.62
N VAL A 123 15.66 -8.38 0.50
CA VAL A 123 16.66 -7.30 0.59
C VAL A 123 18.04 -7.79 0.98
N GLU A 124 18.15 -8.97 1.58
CA GLU A 124 19.41 -9.51 2.08
C GLU A 124 20.10 -10.45 1.07
N PRO A 125 21.44 -10.42 0.99
CA PRO A 125 22.18 -11.45 0.26
C PRO A 125 21.84 -12.87 0.76
N PRO A 126 21.79 -13.87 -0.13
CA PRO A 126 22.22 -13.88 -1.51
C PRO A 126 21.22 -13.34 -2.55
N PHE A 127 20.28 -12.46 -2.20
CA PHE A 127 19.26 -11.86 -3.09
C PHE A 127 18.47 -12.92 -3.90
N ARG A 128 17.93 -13.91 -3.21
CA ARG A 128 17.26 -15.08 -3.83
C ARG A 128 15.96 -14.74 -4.55
N SER A 129 15.42 -13.55 -4.33
CA SER A 129 14.11 -13.11 -4.81
C SER A 129 14.20 -11.78 -5.56
N MET A 130 15.18 -11.64 -6.47
CA MET A 130 15.31 -10.45 -7.32
C MET A 130 14.21 -10.42 -8.39
N PRO A 131 13.81 -9.22 -8.89
CA PRO A 131 12.72 -9.09 -9.86
C PRO A 131 12.85 -10.00 -11.08
N ARG A 132 14.03 -10.08 -11.70
CA ARG A 132 14.27 -10.92 -12.88
C ARG A 132 14.12 -12.41 -12.56
N ALA A 133 14.66 -12.84 -11.41
CA ALA A 133 14.51 -14.22 -10.94
C ALA A 133 13.03 -14.58 -10.63
N ARG A 134 12.20 -13.57 -10.41
CA ARG A 134 10.77 -13.67 -10.09
C ARG A 134 9.86 -13.21 -11.24
N GLY A 135 10.36 -13.30 -12.48
CA GLY A 135 9.55 -13.25 -13.68
C GLY A 135 9.53 -11.92 -14.45
N PHE A 136 10.22 -10.87 -14.00
CA PHE A 136 10.33 -9.63 -14.77
C PHE A 136 11.47 -9.70 -15.78
N GLU A 137 11.16 -9.53 -17.05
CA GLU A 137 12.19 -9.49 -18.13
C GLU A 137 12.99 -8.19 -18.10
N ARG A 138 12.31 -7.08 -17.71
CA ARG A 138 12.95 -5.77 -17.52
C ARG A 138 12.59 -5.25 -16.12
N SER A 139 13.58 -4.69 -15.45
CA SER A 139 13.39 -4.12 -14.12
C SER A 139 14.33 -2.97 -13.82
N TRP A 140 13.85 -1.96 -13.10
CA TRP A 140 14.65 -1.01 -12.38
C TRP A 140 14.09 -0.89 -10.96
N ALA A 141 14.79 -1.44 -9.98
CA ALA A 141 14.22 -1.73 -8.66
C ALA A 141 15.03 -1.13 -7.50
N LEU A 142 14.34 -0.48 -6.57
CA LEU A 142 14.80 -0.31 -5.20
C LEU A 142 14.52 -1.62 -4.44
N MET A 143 15.55 -2.21 -3.84
CA MET A 143 15.42 -3.50 -3.18
C MET A 143 14.82 -3.42 -1.77
N GLN A 144 15.04 -2.31 -1.04
CA GLN A 144 14.58 -2.08 0.33
C GLN A 144 13.21 -1.41 0.42
N GLY A 145 12.76 -1.19 1.67
CA GLY A 145 11.48 -0.58 2.00
C GLY A 145 11.42 0.93 1.83
N GLU A 146 12.55 1.61 1.92
CA GLU A 146 12.64 3.07 1.87
C GLU A 146 13.96 3.54 1.27
N HIS A 147 14.01 4.78 0.84
CA HIS A 147 15.20 5.46 0.35
C HIS A 147 15.02 6.98 0.44
N ASN A 148 16.11 7.72 0.30
CA ASN A 148 16.05 9.15 0.05
C ASN A 148 15.50 9.40 -1.38
N HIS A 149 14.42 10.17 -1.51
CA HIS A 149 13.76 10.39 -2.81
C HIS A 149 14.60 11.14 -3.84
N TYR A 150 15.74 11.71 -3.44
CA TYR A 150 16.72 12.35 -4.31
C TYR A 150 18.04 11.58 -4.40
N GLY A 151 18.11 10.36 -3.85
CA GLY A 151 19.29 9.49 -3.94
C GLY A 151 20.42 9.88 -2.99
N GLY A 152 20.15 10.64 -1.93
CA GLY A 152 21.16 11.09 -0.98
C GLY A 152 21.67 10.03 0.00
N ASP A 153 21.18 8.80 -0.07
CA ASP A 153 21.45 7.71 0.88
C ASP A 153 22.12 6.48 0.25
N GLN A 154 22.93 6.68 -0.78
CA GLN A 154 23.56 5.58 -1.52
C GLN A 154 24.93 5.17 -0.94
N THR A 155 25.46 5.87 0.06
CA THR A 155 26.73 5.54 0.71
C THR A 155 26.52 5.16 2.18
N VAL A 156 27.54 4.57 2.80
CA VAL A 156 27.51 4.24 4.24
C VAL A 156 27.38 5.51 5.10
N GLU A 157 27.96 6.62 4.66
CA GLU A 157 27.90 7.90 5.37
C GLU A 157 26.52 8.58 5.25
N THR A 158 25.81 8.33 4.16
CA THR A 158 24.52 8.97 3.85
C THR A 158 23.34 7.99 3.89
N GLY A 159 23.59 6.70 4.11
CA GLY A 159 22.56 5.67 4.25
C GLY A 159 21.68 5.88 5.48
N SER A 160 20.54 5.22 5.49
CA SER A 160 19.63 5.17 6.64
C SER A 160 20.16 4.25 7.75
N THR A 161 19.41 4.07 8.82
CA THR A 161 19.69 3.09 9.88
C THR A 161 19.86 1.65 9.39
N HIS A 162 19.41 1.36 8.15
CA HIS A 162 19.51 0.05 7.50
C HIS A 162 20.64 -0.01 6.44
N GLY A 163 21.55 0.96 6.44
CA GLY A 163 22.62 1.07 5.47
C GLY A 163 22.22 1.82 4.18
N PRO A 164 23.10 1.81 3.16
CA PRO A 164 22.85 2.49 1.91
C PRO A 164 21.73 1.84 1.10
N SER A 165 20.99 2.65 0.34
CA SER A 165 19.95 2.15 -0.56
C SER A 165 20.55 1.31 -1.70
N ILE A 166 19.93 0.18 -1.98
CA ILE A 166 20.37 -0.81 -2.96
C ILE A 166 19.42 -0.78 -4.17
N TYR A 167 20.00 -0.47 -5.32
CA TYR A 167 19.26 -0.43 -6.58
C TYR A 167 19.78 -1.48 -7.56
N ARG A 168 18.87 -2.03 -8.38
CA ARG A 168 19.14 -3.04 -9.40
C ARG A 168 18.41 -2.68 -10.69
N ALA A 169 19.14 -2.75 -11.82
CA ALA A 169 18.55 -2.71 -13.15
C ALA A 169 18.81 -4.06 -13.84
N ASP A 170 17.73 -4.78 -14.19
CA ASP A 170 17.81 -6.14 -14.73
C ASP A 170 18.71 -7.05 -13.88
N ASP A 171 18.57 -6.93 -12.55
CA ASP A 171 19.33 -7.59 -11.47
C ASP A 171 20.81 -7.18 -11.34
N GLN A 172 21.32 -6.27 -12.19
CA GLN A 172 22.66 -5.73 -12.05
C GLN A 172 22.68 -4.54 -11.07
N PRO A 173 23.74 -4.39 -10.25
CA PRO A 173 23.88 -3.24 -9.37
C PRO A 173 23.94 -1.94 -10.18
N VAL A 174 23.16 -0.95 -9.78
CA VAL A 174 23.17 0.39 -10.37
C VAL A 174 23.11 1.46 -9.28
N ALA A 175 23.60 2.65 -9.60
CA ALA A 175 23.42 3.83 -8.77
C ALA A 175 22.15 4.57 -9.17
N PHE A 176 21.44 5.10 -8.19
CA PHE A 176 20.35 6.05 -8.43
C PHE A 176 20.96 7.42 -8.80
N PRO A 177 20.44 8.13 -9.82
CA PRO A 177 20.98 9.45 -10.19
C PRO A 177 20.75 10.46 -9.06
N LEU A 178 21.84 10.94 -8.47
CA LEU A 178 21.79 11.93 -7.39
C LEU A 178 21.06 13.20 -7.82
N GLY A 179 20.09 13.63 -7.03
CA GLY A 179 19.26 14.81 -7.29
C GLY A 179 18.05 14.55 -8.21
N ALA A 180 17.96 13.41 -8.87
CA ALA A 180 16.73 13.03 -9.56
C ALA A 180 15.62 12.73 -8.54
N TYR A 181 14.38 13.15 -8.82
CA TYR A 181 13.26 12.85 -7.95
C TYR A 181 12.68 11.46 -8.26
N SER A 182 12.62 10.58 -7.26
CA SER A 182 12.35 9.15 -7.46
C SER A 182 11.01 8.86 -8.13
N THR A 183 9.98 9.63 -7.80
CA THR A 183 8.64 9.50 -8.37
C THR A 183 8.67 9.71 -9.88
N ASP A 184 9.34 10.76 -10.34
CA ASP A 184 9.50 11.05 -11.77
C ASP A 184 10.39 10.00 -12.42
N PHE A 185 11.50 9.65 -11.77
CA PHE A 185 12.46 8.70 -12.30
C PHE A 185 11.86 7.31 -12.54
N PHE A 186 11.08 6.76 -11.60
CA PHE A 186 10.45 5.44 -11.79
C PHE A 186 9.42 5.45 -12.94
N ALA A 187 8.65 6.52 -13.06
CA ALA A 187 7.73 6.68 -14.19
C ALA A 187 8.48 6.74 -15.53
N GLU A 188 9.56 7.51 -15.60
CA GLU A 188 10.40 7.62 -16.80
C GLU A 188 11.08 6.29 -17.16
N ARG A 189 11.54 5.51 -16.16
CA ARG A 189 12.07 4.17 -16.41
C ARG A 189 11.04 3.26 -17.04
N LEU A 190 9.80 3.26 -16.53
CA LEU A 190 8.73 2.44 -17.11
C LEU A 190 8.36 2.89 -18.52
N ILE A 191 8.27 4.20 -18.78
CA ILE A 191 8.04 4.76 -20.12
C ILE A 191 9.17 4.34 -21.05
N GLY A 192 10.43 4.40 -20.59
CA GLY A 192 11.57 3.91 -21.37
C GLY A 192 11.46 2.44 -21.74
N PHE A 193 10.94 1.59 -20.86
CA PHE A 193 10.68 0.18 -21.18
C PHE A 193 9.55 0.02 -22.22
N PHE A 194 8.55 0.92 -22.23
CA PHE A 194 7.53 0.91 -23.29
C PHE A 194 8.13 1.24 -24.66
N GLU A 195 9.04 2.20 -24.72
CA GLU A 195 9.75 2.58 -25.96
C GLU A 195 10.68 1.46 -26.44
N ASP A 196 11.47 0.86 -25.53
CA ASP A 196 12.35 -0.26 -25.86
C ASP A 196 11.58 -1.45 -26.44
N ALA A 197 10.32 -1.63 -26.00
CA ALA A 197 9.42 -2.71 -26.41
C ALA A 197 8.41 -2.29 -27.49
N LYS A 198 8.59 -1.17 -28.19
CA LYS A 198 7.60 -0.65 -29.14
C LYS A 198 7.25 -1.64 -30.27
N ASP A 199 8.26 -2.38 -30.75
CA ASP A 199 8.11 -3.37 -31.82
C ASP A 199 7.75 -4.78 -31.30
N ASP A 200 7.64 -4.96 -29.98
CA ASP A 200 7.21 -6.23 -29.36
C ASP A 200 5.69 -6.32 -29.35
N ALA A 201 5.16 -7.26 -30.12
CA ALA A 201 3.72 -7.47 -30.26
C ALA A 201 3.06 -8.19 -29.05
N ARG A 202 3.87 -8.76 -28.14
CA ARG A 202 3.35 -9.45 -26.95
C ARG A 202 2.51 -8.53 -26.08
N PRO A 203 1.48 -9.04 -25.39
CA PRO A 203 0.81 -8.29 -24.33
C PRO A 203 1.81 -7.97 -23.21
N ARG A 204 1.57 -6.88 -22.46
CA ARG A 204 2.49 -6.36 -21.45
C ARG A 204 1.91 -6.53 -20.04
N PHE A 205 2.76 -6.90 -19.10
CA PHE A 205 2.51 -6.75 -17.67
C PHE A 205 3.49 -5.75 -17.11
N SER A 206 2.98 -4.60 -16.68
CA SER A 206 3.76 -3.48 -16.17
C SER A 206 3.44 -3.23 -14.70
N TYR A 207 4.46 -3.25 -13.85
CA TYR A 207 4.35 -2.95 -12.42
C TYR A 207 5.10 -1.66 -12.10
N LEU A 208 4.34 -0.61 -11.75
CA LEU A 208 4.86 0.68 -11.30
C LEU A 208 4.71 0.77 -9.79
N ALA A 209 5.81 0.67 -9.07
CA ALA A 209 5.84 0.63 -7.62
C ALA A 209 6.49 1.89 -7.06
N PHE A 210 5.69 2.92 -6.83
CA PHE A 210 6.18 4.14 -6.22
C PHE A 210 6.62 3.91 -4.77
N THR A 211 7.61 4.67 -4.33
CA THR A 211 7.95 4.81 -2.92
C THR A 211 7.25 6.01 -2.27
N ALA A 212 6.69 6.91 -3.07
CA ALA A 212 5.85 8.00 -2.59
C ALA A 212 4.46 7.47 -2.15
N PRO A 213 3.86 8.09 -1.12
CA PRO A 213 4.35 9.16 -0.26
C PRO A 213 5.04 8.71 1.05
N HIS A 214 5.71 7.54 1.07
CA HIS A 214 6.45 7.03 2.23
C HIS A 214 7.58 7.98 2.67
N SER A 215 7.88 8.01 3.98
CA SER A 215 9.02 8.75 4.54
C SER A 215 10.37 8.30 3.94
N PRO A 216 11.36 9.21 3.87
CA PRO A 216 11.36 10.60 4.31
C PRO A 216 10.43 11.47 3.46
N LEU A 217 9.78 12.46 4.10
CA LEU A 217 8.92 13.40 3.37
C LEU A 217 9.78 14.35 2.56
N GLN A 218 9.80 14.16 1.24
CA GLN A 218 10.63 14.92 0.31
C GLN A 218 9.87 15.15 -1.00
N ALA A 219 9.82 16.40 -1.46
CA ALA A 219 9.15 16.76 -2.71
C ALA A 219 9.78 18.02 -3.33
N PRO A 220 9.63 18.26 -4.64
CA PRO A 220 10.04 19.50 -5.29
C PRO A 220 9.36 20.71 -4.61
N GLU A 221 10.18 21.73 -4.29
CA GLU A 221 9.73 22.90 -3.50
C GLU A 221 8.58 23.66 -4.17
N GLU A 222 8.57 23.74 -5.49
CA GLU A 222 7.51 24.37 -6.26
C GLU A 222 6.16 23.66 -6.09
N LEU A 223 6.16 22.33 -5.81
CA LEU A 223 4.94 21.59 -5.52
C LEU A 223 4.54 21.73 -4.06
N VAL A 224 5.50 21.79 -3.15
CA VAL A 224 5.23 22.07 -1.72
C VAL A 224 4.56 23.42 -1.55
N ALA A 225 5.00 24.41 -2.31
CA ALA A 225 4.45 25.77 -2.27
C ALA A 225 2.94 25.83 -2.54
N LEU A 226 2.38 24.87 -3.29
CA LEU A 226 0.94 24.78 -3.57
C LEU A 226 0.09 24.47 -2.33
N TYR A 227 0.69 23.90 -1.27
CA TYR A 227 -0.03 23.38 -0.11
C TYR A 227 0.35 24.05 1.22
N LEU A 228 1.22 25.07 1.23
CA LEU A 228 1.76 25.66 2.47
C LEU A 228 0.68 26.15 3.45
N ASP A 229 -0.42 26.72 2.95
CA ASP A 229 -1.48 27.26 3.79
C ASP A 229 -2.64 26.30 4.05
N THR A 230 -2.60 25.10 3.46
CA THR A 230 -3.74 24.18 3.49
C THR A 230 -3.95 23.52 4.85
N TYR A 231 -2.89 23.36 5.64
CA TYR A 231 -2.88 22.49 6.82
C TYR A 231 -2.75 23.25 8.17
N ASN A 232 -2.93 24.55 8.16
CA ASN A 232 -2.76 25.42 9.33
C ASN A 232 -3.80 25.19 10.44
N GLU A 233 -4.92 24.50 10.15
CA GLU A 233 -5.96 24.16 11.14
C GLU A 233 -5.69 22.82 11.86
N GLY A 234 -4.69 22.07 11.43
CA GLY A 234 -4.28 20.81 12.05
C GLY A 234 -5.00 19.55 11.56
N PRO A 235 -4.54 18.39 12.03
CA PRO A 235 -5.01 17.08 11.54
C PRO A 235 -6.46 16.78 11.93
N GLU A 236 -6.92 17.21 13.11
CA GLU A 236 -8.29 16.98 13.57
C GLU A 236 -9.30 17.72 12.69
N ALA A 237 -9.01 18.97 12.35
CA ALA A 237 -9.83 19.78 11.45
C ALA A 237 -9.85 19.17 10.03
N LEU A 238 -8.68 18.77 9.51
CA LEU A 238 -8.58 18.11 8.22
C LEU A 238 -9.44 16.85 8.17
N ARG A 239 -9.37 16.01 9.19
CA ARG A 239 -10.13 14.77 9.30
C ARG A 239 -11.63 15.00 9.19
N LEU A 240 -12.15 16.01 9.87
CA LEU A 240 -13.57 16.38 9.81
C LEU A 240 -13.96 16.95 8.44
N LYS A 241 -13.09 17.75 7.81
CA LYS A 241 -13.30 18.26 6.45
C LYS A 241 -13.38 17.14 5.43
N ARG A 242 -12.46 16.17 5.51
CA ARG A 242 -12.46 14.97 4.65
C ARG A 242 -13.72 14.15 4.84
N LEU A 243 -14.15 13.89 6.08
CA LEU A 243 -15.41 13.17 6.36
C LEU A 243 -16.63 13.92 5.80
N ALA A 244 -16.66 15.25 5.88
CA ALA A 244 -17.74 16.03 5.30
C ALA A 244 -17.78 15.88 3.76
N ARG A 245 -16.61 15.91 3.09
CA ARG A 245 -16.52 15.66 1.64
C ARG A 245 -16.92 14.23 1.26
N MET A 246 -16.52 13.22 2.06
CA MET A 246 -16.95 11.83 1.85
C MET A 246 -18.47 11.69 1.88
N ARG A 247 -19.15 12.39 2.80
CA ARG A 247 -20.62 12.39 2.85
C ARG A 247 -21.24 12.99 1.59
N VAL A 248 -20.66 14.06 1.05
CA VAL A 248 -21.10 14.65 -0.22
C VAL A 248 -20.89 13.69 -1.39
N LEU A 249 -19.80 12.92 -1.36
CA LEU A 249 -19.46 11.93 -2.40
C LEU A 249 -20.21 10.60 -2.23
N GLY A 250 -21.03 10.42 -1.18
CA GLY A 250 -21.71 9.17 -0.89
C GLY A 250 -20.84 8.07 -0.27
N LEU A 251 -19.58 8.36 0.06
CA LEU A 251 -18.61 7.40 0.62
C LEU A 251 -18.76 7.16 2.13
N ALA A 252 -19.51 8.01 2.81
CA ALA A 252 -19.79 7.89 4.23
C ALA A 252 -21.24 8.25 4.50
N ALA A 253 -21.93 7.43 5.30
CA ALA A 253 -23.27 7.75 5.76
C ALA A 253 -23.26 8.99 6.66
N GLY A 254 -24.38 9.70 6.76
CA GLY A 254 -24.54 10.84 7.67
C GLY A 254 -24.28 10.49 9.14
N SER A 255 -24.56 9.25 9.53
CA SER A 255 -24.30 8.68 10.85
C SER A 255 -22.87 8.24 11.11
N THR A 256 -22.02 8.12 10.07
CA THR A 256 -20.63 7.69 10.21
C THR A 256 -19.88 8.65 11.13
N ARG A 257 -19.26 8.10 12.16
CA ARG A 257 -18.40 8.83 13.09
C ARG A 257 -16.94 8.49 12.81
N PRO A 258 -16.02 9.45 12.84
CA PRO A 258 -14.60 9.14 12.76
C PRO A 258 -14.15 8.53 14.09
N ALA A 259 -13.23 7.56 14.06
CA ALA A 259 -12.60 7.05 15.26
C ALA A 259 -11.92 8.17 16.06
N GLU A 260 -11.73 7.99 17.34
CA GLU A 260 -10.97 8.93 18.16
C GLU A 260 -9.48 8.93 17.74
N VAL A 261 -8.88 10.13 17.63
CA VAL A 261 -7.47 10.25 17.27
C VAL A 261 -6.60 9.86 18.46
N ARG A 262 -5.67 8.94 18.23
CA ARG A 262 -4.78 8.37 19.25
C ARG A 262 -3.31 8.70 18.97
N GLY A 263 -2.54 8.92 20.03
CA GLY A 263 -1.11 9.18 19.96
C GLY A 263 -0.71 10.57 19.47
N GLY A 264 0.48 10.98 19.84
CA GLY A 264 1.02 12.31 19.56
C GLY A 264 0.37 13.44 20.36
N GLN A 265 0.98 14.62 20.35
CA GLN A 265 0.44 15.80 21.01
C GLN A 265 -0.79 16.35 20.27
N PRO A 266 -1.89 16.71 20.97
CA PRO A 266 -3.01 17.42 20.37
C PRO A 266 -2.58 18.74 19.74
N TRP A 267 -3.18 19.09 18.58
CA TRP A 267 -2.80 20.27 17.80
C TRP A 267 -2.85 21.57 18.62
N GLU A 268 -3.86 21.73 19.43
CA GLU A 268 -4.10 22.91 20.28
C GLU A 268 -3.10 23.06 21.43
N THR A 269 -2.29 22.03 21.70
CA THR A 269 -1.24 22.05 22.74
C THR A 269 0.15 22.36 22.19
N LEU A 270 0.28 22.41 20.86
CA LEU A 270 1.53 22.72 20.17
C LEU A 270 1.78 24.23 20.16
N THR A 271 3.05 24.63 20.24
CA THR A 271 3.42 26.04 19.99
C THR A 271 3.18 26.42 18.52
N PRO A 272 3.06 27.72 18.20
CA PRO A 272 2.91 28.15 16.81
C PRO A 272 4.02 27.62 15.88
N GLU A 273 5.25 27.53 16.35
CA GLU A 273 6.39 27.03 15.60
C GLU A 273 6.26 25.51 15.34
N GLU A 274 5.81 24.74 16.34
CA GLU A 274 5.54 23.31 16.19
C GLU A 274 4.37 23.05 15.23
N GLN A 275 3.29 23.86 15.33
CA GLN A 275 2.17 23.79 14.40
C GLN A 275 2.62 24.05 12.95
N GLN A 276 3.44 25.10 12.76
CA GLN A 276 3.98 25.42 11.44
C GLN A 276 4.85 24.29 10.88
N LEU A 277 5.69 23.67 11.72
CA LEU A 277 6.51 22.52 11.33
C LEU A 277 5.64 21.32 10.94
N GLN A 278 4.60 21.01 11.70
CA GLN A 278 3.67 19.92 11.40
C GLN A 278 2.86 20.20 10.13
N ALA A 279 2.38 21.44 9.93
CA ALA A 279 1.69 21.85 8.71
C ALA A 279 2.60 21.72 7.48
N ARG A 280 3.88 22.13 7.59
CA ARG A 280 4.89 21.97 6.53
C ARG A 280 5.10 20.51 6.16
N LYS A 281 5.17 19.59 7.12
CA LYS A 281 5.29 18.14 6.85
C LYS A 281 4.10 17.64 6.01
N MET A 282 2.88 18.03 6.37
CA MET A 282 1.69 17.63 5.61
C MET A 282 1.66 18.26 4.21
N ALA A 283 2.13 19.50 4.06
CA ALA A 283 2.28 20.14 2.75
C ALA A 283 3.26 19.38 1.84
N VAL A 284 4.40 18.92 2.40
CA VAL A 284 5.34 18.08 1.65
C VAL A 284 4.70 16.74 1.26
N TYR A 285 3.99 16.10 2.17
CA TYR A 285 3.26 14.87 1.87
C TYR A 285 2.26 15.06 0.72
N ALA A 286 1.45 16.12 0.77
CA ALA A 286 0.50 16.45 -0.28
C ALA A 286 1.20 16.68 -1.64
N ALA A 287 2.35 17.38 -1.62
CA ALA A 287 3.18 17.58 -2.80
C ALA A 287 3.73 16.25 -3.37
N MET A 288 4.08 15.27 -2.50
CA MET A 288 4.48 13.93 -2.94
C MET A 288 3.34 13.20 -3.66
N VAL A 289 2.11 13.27 -3.12
CA VAL A 289 0.92 12.67 -3.75
C VAL A 289 0.61 13.36 -5.09
N TYR A 290 0.67 14.69 -5.13
CA TYR A 290 0.46 15.45 -6.37
C TYR A 290 1.53 15.14 -7.43
N ALA A 291 2.81 15.05 -7.05
CA ALA A 291 3.88 14.64 -7.94
C ALA A 291 3.65 13.23 -8.53
N MET A 292 3.17 12.31 -7.70
CA MET A 292 2.81 10.96 -8.11
C MET A 292 1.65 10.97 -9.12
N ASP A 293 0.60 11.74 -8.89
CA ASP A 293 -0.50 11.90 -9.84
C ASP A 293 0.00 12.38 -11.21
N ARG A 294 0.89 13.39 -11.22
CA ARG A 294 1.52 13.88 -12.46
C ARG A 294 2.36 12.81 -13.16
N ALA A 295 3.09 12.00 -12.38
CA ALA A 295 3.89 10.90 -12.90
C ALA A 295 3.02 9.81 -13.53
N VAL A 296 1.90 9.46 -12.90
CA VAL A 296 0.88 8.55 -13.48
C VAL A 296 0.33 9.10 -14.77
N GLY A 297 0.04 10.42 -14.84
CA GLY A 297 -0.42 11.08 -16.06
C GLY A 297 0.55 10.89 -17.23
N ARG A 298 1.88 11.02 -16.98
CA ARG A 298 2.91 10.76 -18.02
C ARG A 298 2.95 9.31 -18.47
N VAL A 299 2.83 8.35 -17.55
CA VAL A 299 2.80 6.92 -17.90
C VAL A 299 1.56 6.59 -18.75
N VAL A 300 0.39 7.12 -18.39
CA VAL A 300 -0.85 6.97 -19.17
C VAL A 300 -0.70 7.58 -20.55
N GLU A 301 -0.04 8.75 -20.66
CA GLU A 301 0.24 9.37 -21.95
C GLU A 301 1.19 8.51 -22.80
N GLY A 302 2.22 7.90 -22.19
CA GLY A 302 3.08 6.92 -22.88
C GLY A 302 2.30 5.72 -23.43
N LEU A 303 1.30 5.22 -22.70
CA LEU A 303 0.40 4.17 -23.19
C LEU A 303 -0.47 4.66 -24.37
N ARG A 304 -0.93 5.91 -24.37
CA ARG A 304 -1.69 6.49 -25.49
C ARG A 304 -0.82 6.63 -26.73
N GLN A 305 0.37 7.17 -26.58
CA GLN A 305 1.32 7.36 -27.69
C GLN A 305 1.75 6.03 -28.31
N SER A 306 1.87 4.97 -27.53
CA SER A 306 2.14 3.62 -28.03
C SER A 306 0.91 2.90 -28.61
N GLY A 307 -0.28 3.52 -28.59
CA GLY A 307 -1.54 2.92 -29.05
C GLY A 307 -2.06 1.77 -28.19
N ARG A 308 -1.55 1.60 -26.96
CA ARG A 308 -1.89 0.48 -26.07
C ARG A 308 -2.90 0.82 -24.98
N TYR A 309 -3.20 2.10 -24.77
CA TYR A 309 -4.06 2.56 -23.68
C TYR A 309 -5.44 1.89 -23.66
N ASP A 310 -6.10 1.79 -24.80
CA ASP A 310 -7.44 1.20 -24.88
C ASP A 310 -7.45 -0.34 -24.70
N ASN A 311 -6.28 -0.99 -24.85
CA ASN A 311 -6.09 -2.41 -24.57
C ASN A 311 -5.61 -2.69 -23.14
N THR A 312 -5.35 -1.67 -22.33
CA THR A 312 -4.77 -1.80 -21.00
C THR A 312 -5.82 -1.81 -19.90
N THR A 313 -5.76 -2.80 -19.01
CA THR A 313 -6.42 -2.77 -17.71
C THR A 313 -5.45 -2.15 -16.69
N ILE A 314 -5.87 -1.09 -16.03
CA ILE A 314 -5.09 -0.36 -15.02
C ILE A 314 -5.68 -0.67 -13.66
N MET A 315 -4.86 -1.10 -12.71
CA MET A 315 -5.21 -1.22 -11.29
C MET A 315 -4.30 -0.31 -10.46
N PHE A 316 -4.89 0.38 -9.49
CA PHE A 316 -4.20 1.26 -8.56
C PHE A 316 -4.62 0.92 -7.13
N PHE A 317 -3.65 0.84 -6.21
CA PHE A 317 -3.92 0.73 -4.77
C PHE A 317 -2.72 1.17 -3.93
N SER A 318 -2.97 1.56 -2.67
CA SER A 318 -1.91 1.71 -1.66
C SER A 318 -1.60 0.37 -1.01
N ASP A 319 -0.34 0.12 -0.68
CA ASP A 319 0.09 -1.16 -0.11
C ASP A 319 -0.27 -1.33 1.38
N ASN A 320 -0.55 -0.27 2.09
CA ASN A 320 -1.11 -0.24 3.45
C ASN A 320 -1.67 1.15 3.76
N GLY A 321 -2.28 1.31 4.92
CA GLY A 321 -2.66 2.62 5.42
C GLY A 321 -1.45 3.53 5.68
N PRO A 322 -1.66 4.84 5.94
CA PRO A 322 -0.60 5.83 6.11
C PRO A 322 0.27 5.54 7.33
N SER A 323 1.54 5.93 7.29
CA SER A 323 2.49 5.66 8.37
C SER A 323 2.40 6.67 9.50
N GLY A 324 2.00 6.22 10.69
CA GLY A 324 1.95 7.07 11.88
C GLY A 324 3.22 7.05 12.74
N THR A 325 4.29 6.37 12.34
CA THR A 325 5.53 6.29 13.15
C THR A 325 6.27 7.63 13.18
N PRO A 326 6.42 8.28 14.34
CA PRO A 326 7.19 9.51 14.47
C PRO A 326 8.69 9.17 14.53
N ARG A 327 9.33 8.96 13.38
CA ARG A 327 10.72 8.46 13.28
C ARG A 327 11.73 9.37 13.95
N GLU A 328 11.50 10.68 13.94
CA GLU A 328 12.37 11.69 14.57
C GLU A 328 12.50 11.50 16.09
N THR A 329 11.54 10.82 16.71
CA THR A 329 11.53 10.56 18.15
C THR A 329 11.62 9.07 18.51
N THR A 330 11.55 8.16 17.51
CA THR A 330 11.50 6.71 17.72
C THR A 330 12.86 6.06 17.43
N PRO A 331 13.48 5.32 18.39
CA PRO A 331 14.66 4.49 18.11
C PRO A 331 14.33 3.39 17.07
N PRO A 332 15.29 3.01 16.21
CA PRO A 332 16.67 3.50 16.12
C PRO A 332 16.84 4.76 15.24
N TRP A 333 15.78 5.22 14.55
CA TRP A 333 15.87 6.35 13.60
C TRP A 333 16.24 7.67 14.27
N ARG A 334 15.72 7.93 15.47
CA ARG A 334 15.92 9.18 16.21
C ARG A 334 17.37 9.64 16.22
N ASP A 335 18.28 8.77 16.65
CA ASP A 335 19.68 9.13 16.87
C ASP A 335 20.40 9.37 15.54
N TRP A 336 20.09 8.57 14.52
CA TRP A 336 20.61 8.75 13.19
C TRP A 336 20.09 10.06 12.55
N ILE A 337 18.78 10.33 12.64
CA ILE A 337 18.16 11.56 12.10
C ILE A 337 18.76 12.80 12.77
N ALA A 338 18.88 12.78 14.10
CA ALA A 338 19.48 13.89 14.85
C ALA A 338 20.93 14.17 14.44
N ALA A 339 21.69 13.14 14.03
CA ALA A 339 23.09 13.28 13.64
C ALA A 339 23.30 13.62 12.16
N LYS A 340 22.34 13.28 11.27
CA LYS A 340 22.56 13.28 9.82
C LYS A 340 21.57 14.15 9.03
N ALA A 341 20.37 14.43 9.55
CA ALA A 341 19.36 15.18 8.84
C ALA A 341 19.29 16.66 9.30
N ASP A 342 18.96 17.53 8.37
CA ASP A 342 18.62 18.93 8.65
C ASP A 342 17.10 19.12 8.57
N ASN A 343 16.43 19.04 9.71
CA ASN A 343 14.98 19.15 9.83
C ASN A 343 14.50 20.55 10.25
N ARG A 344 15.30 21.62 10.01
CA ARG A 344 14.84 23.00 10.17
C ARG A 344 13.68 23.27 9.21
N LEU A 345 12.74 24.14 9.61
CA LEU A 345 11.49 24.39 8.89
C LEU A 345 11.70 24.66 7.40
N GLU A 346 12.67 25.51 7.05
CA GLU A 346 12.99 25.88 5.67
C GLU A 346 13.62 24.75 4.83
N ASN A 347 14.09 23.69 5.49
CA ASN A 347 14.75 22.56 4.84
C ASN A 347 13.85 21.32 4.73
N ILE A 348 12.73 21.26 5.47
CA ILE A 348 11.77 20.15 5.40
C ILE A 348 11.24 20.02 3.97
N GLY A 349 11.35 18.81 3.42
CA GLY A 349 10.98 18.47 2.05
C GLY A 349 12.17 18.34 1.09
N ARG A 350 13.35 18.78 1.48
CA ARG A 350 14.58 18.73 0.65
C ARG A 350 15.37 17.45 0.88
N MET A 351 16.32 17.18 0.02
CA MET A 351 17.15 15.97 0.04
C MET A 351 17.86 15.70 1.37
N THR A 352 18.23 16.76 2.11
CA THR A 352 18.93 16.64 3.40
C THR A 352 18.02 16.55 4.61
N SER A 353 16.69 16.67 4.44
CA SER A 353 15.74 16.46 5.52
C SER A 353 15.31 14.99 5.62
N TYR A 354 14.99 14.57 6.83
CA TYR A 354 14.36 13.28 7.09
C TYR A 354 13.24 13.45 8.11
N THR A 355 12.02 13.63 7.64
CA THR A 355 10.82 13.78 8.48
C THR A 355 9.78 12.72 8.15
N SER A 356 8.92 12.44 9.13
CA SER A 356 7.77 11.56 9.04
C SER A 356 6.48 12.31 9.36
N ILE A 357 5.34 11.78 8.90
CA ILE A 357 4.04 12.47 9.04
C ILE A 357 3.53 12.46 10.48
N GLY A 358 3.80 11.38 11.22
CA GLY A 358 3.34 11.20 12.60
C GLY A 358 1.89 10.72 12.73
N PRO A 359 1.49 10.30 13.97
CA PRO A 359 0.27 9.53 14.18
C PRO A 359 -1.02 10.31 13.95
N ARG A 360 -1.04 11.62 14.22
CA ARG A 360 -2.27 12.43 14.11
C ARG A 360 -2.62 12.72 12.65
N TRP A 361 -1.64 13.11 11.84
CA TRP A 361 -1.84 13.27 10.40
C TRP A 361 -2.17 11.95 9.72
N ALA A 362 -1.52 10.85 10.10
CA ALA A 362 -1.85 9.52 9.56
C ALA A 362 -3.32 9.15 9.78
N GLN A 363 -3.89 9.49 10.95
CA GLN A 363 -5.32 9.26 11.21
C GLN A 363 -6.24 10.26 10.49
N ALA A 364 -5.75 11.43 10.11
CA ALA A 364 -6.49 12.31 9.21
C ALA A 364 -6.52 11.73 7.78
N GLN A 365 -5.42 11.11 7.34
CA GLN A 365 -5.29 10.46 6.04
C GLN A 365 -6.11 9.16 5.92
N SER A 366 -6.26 8.41 7.01
CA SER A 366 -7.11 7.20 7.06
C SER A 366 -8.57 7.47 7.42
N ALA A 367 -8.99 8.72 7.55
CA ALA A 367 -10.38 9.04 7.90
C ALA A 367 -11.40 8.26 7.05
N PRO A 368 -12.49 7.76 7.65
CA PRO A 368 -12.94 7.87 9.03
C PRO A 368 -12.38 6.77 9.96
N PHE A 369 -11.50 5.90 9.47
CA PHE A 369 -11.09 4.64 10.05
C PHE A 369 -10.19 4.80 11.29
N PHE A 370 -10.12 3.71 12.07
CA PHE A 370 -9.34 3.64 13.30
C PHE A 370 -7.87 3.32 12.99
N LEU A 371 -6.95 4.07 13.59
CA LEU A 371 -5.50 3.91 13.48
C LEU A 371 -4.94 4.00 12.05
N PHE A 372 -3.84 3.30 11.76
CA PHE A 372 -3.00 3.47 10.57
C PHE A 372 -2.08 2.25 10.37
N LYS A 373 -1.13 2.30 9.44
CA LYS A 373 -0.11 1.28 9.14
C LYS A 373 0.38 0.54 10.39
N ARG A 374 0.64 -0.75 10.26
CA ARG A 374 1.04 -1.73 11.29
C ARG A 374 -0.11 -2.23 12.17
N TYR A 375 -1.24 -1.55 12.19
CA TYR A 375 -2.42 -2.05 12.89
C TYR A 375 -3.34 -2.80 11.94
N THR A 376 -3.98 -3.86 12.46
CA THR A 376 -4.97 -4.65 11.70
C THR A 376 -6.38 -4.01 11.72
N SER A 377 -6.51 -2.81 12.28
CA SER A 377 -7.70 -1.96 12.18
C SER A 377 -7.92 -1.45 10.76
N GLU A 378 -9.14 -0.97 10.44
CA GLU A 378 -9.46 -0.49 9.10
C GLU A 378 -8.47 0.58 8.60
N GLY A 379 -8.04 1.51 9.45
CA GLY A 379 -7.06 2.54 9.05
C GLY A 379 -5.69 2.00 8.66
N GLY A 380 -5.35 0.77 9.06
CA GLY A 380 -4.08 0.12 8.68
C GLY A 380 -4.19 -0.79 7.46
N VAL A 381 -5.37 -1.38 7.22
CA VAL A 381 -5.55 -2.41 6.17
C VAL A 381 -6.49 -2.01 5.04
N ARG A 382 -7.43 -1.09 5.25
CA ARG A 382 -8.33 -0.60 4.20
C ARG A 382 -7.69 0.57 3.47
N THR A 383 -7.47 0.42 2.16
CA THR A 383 -6.72 1.37 1.35
C THR A 383 -7.55 1.89 0.18
N CYS A 384 -7.19 3.05 -0.38
CA CYS A 384 -7.80 3.53 -1.61
C CYS A 384 -7.36 2.64 -2.78
N ALA A 385 -8.33 2.23 -3.59
CA ALA A 385 -8.08 1.42 -4.77
C ALA A 385 -9.10 1.72 -5.87
N PHE A 386 -8.70 1.50 -7.11
CA PHE A 386 -9.58 1.52 -8.27
C PHE A 386 -9.04 0.65 -9.40
N ALA A 387 -9.92 0.28 -10.31
CA ALA A 387 -9.56 -0.31 -11.59
C ALA A 387 -10.15 0.52 -12.74
N SER A 388 -9.47 0.54 -13.90
CA SER A 388 -9.90 1.31 -15.08
C SER A 388 -9.43 0.66 -16.37
N GLY A 389 -10.09 0.93 -17.50
CA GLY A 389 -9.65 0.51 -18.81
C GLY A 389 -10.34 -0.76 -19.31
N ARG A 390 -9.60 -1.61 -20.04
CA ARG A 390 -10.20 -2.77 -20.72
C ARG A 390 -10.76 -3.78 -19.71
N GLY A 391 -11.98 -4.25 -19.92
CA GLY A 391 -12.65 -5.23 -19.07
C GLY A 391 -13.17 -4.66 -17.74
N VAL A 392 -13.20 -3.33 -17.59
CA VAL A 392 -13.66 -2.65 -16.38
C VAL A 392 -14.87 -1.79 -16.70
N ALA A 393 -15.91 -1.85 -15.88
CA ALA A 393 -17.08 -0.98 -15.97
C ALA A 393 -16.66 0.49 -15.77
N SER A 394 -17.33 1.41 -16.44
CA SER A 394 -17.01 2.84 -16.33
C SER A 394 -17.96 3.55 -15.40
N ARG A 395 -17.46 4.55 -14.67
CA ARG A 395 -18.23 5.40 -13.72
C ARG A 395 -18.98 4.59 -12.68
N ALA A 396 -18.36 3.50 -12.22
CA ALA A 396 -18.93 2.60 -11.23
C ALA A 396 -18.25 2.74 -9.86
N GLU A 397 -18.93 2.24 -8.86
CA GLU A 397 -18.42 2.09 -7.49
C GLU A 397 -18.75 0.68 -7.03
N SER A 398 -17.84 0.08 -6.28
CA SER A 398 -18.06 -1.22 -5.65
C SER A 398 -17.72 -1.15 -4.17
N GLU A 399 -18.67 -1.59 -3.34
CA GLU A 399 -18.50 -1.82 -1.91
C GLU A 399 -18.18 -3.29 -1.59
N ALA A 400 -18.02 -4.13 -2.63
CA ALA A 400 -17.61 -5.50 -2.43
C ALA A 400 -16.32 -5.57 -1.61
N PHE A 401 -16.27 -6.47 -0.65
CA PHE A 401 -15.03 -6.76 0.05
C PHE A 401 -14.03 -7.37 -0.94
N LEU A 402 -12.87 -6.74 -1.07
CA LEU A 402 -11.76 -7.21 -1.91
C LEU A 402 -10.48 -7.23 -1.08
N HIS A 403 -9.63 -8.21 -1.34
CA HIS A 403 -8.34 -8.33 -0.69
C HIS A 403 -7.20 -8.28 -1.73
N VAL A 404 -6.03 -7.82 -1.34
CA VAL A 404 -4.88 -7.68 -2.26
C VAL A 404 -4.44 -9.01 -2.87
N MET A 405 -4.73 -10.14 -2.22
CA MET A 405 -4.51 -11.48 -2.80
C MET A 405 -5.35 -11.76 -4.05
N ASP A 406 -6.47 -11.05 -4.22
CA ASP A 406 -7.40 -11.23 -5.34
C ASP A 406 -6.86 -10.65 -6.65
N VAL A 407 -5.87 -9.76 -6.57
CA VAL A 407 -5.32 -9.08 -7.75
C VAL A 407 -4.66 -10.08 -8.70
N ALA A 408 -3.82 -10.99 -8.21
CA ALA A 408 -3.12 -11.96 -9.06
C ALA A 408 -4.09 -12.90 -9.81
N PRO A 409 -5.04 -13.61 -9.17
CA PRO A 409 -6.00 -14.46 -9.88
C PRO A 409 -6.91 -13.66 -10.84
N THR A 410 -7.24 -12.40 -10.52
CA THR A 410 -8.01 -11.52 -11.41
C THR A 410 -7.27 -11.23 -12.71
N LEU A 411 -5.99 -10.84 -12.63
CA LEU A 411 -5.17 -10.59 -13.81
C LEU A 411 -5.01 -11.85 -14.68
N LEU A 412 -4.87 -13.03 -14.05
CA LEU A 412 -4.80 -14.30 -14.77
C LEU A 412 -6.10 -14.63 -15.49
N GLU A 413 -7.26 -14.45 -14.86
CA GLU A 413 -8.56 -14.65 -15.50
C GLU A 413 -8.75 -13.70 -16.68
N LEU A 414 -8.46 -12.40 -16.50
CA LEU A 414 -8.51 -11.40 -17.59
C LEU A 414 -7.54 -11.74 -18.73
N ALA A 415 -6.42 -12.38 -18.44
CA ALA A 415 -5.47 -12.90 -19.44
C ALA A 415 -5.94 -14.18 -20.13
N GLY A 416 -7.08 -14.77 -19.72
CA GLY A 416 -7.56 -16.06 -20.20
C GLY A 416 -6.72 -17.25 -19.73
N ILE A 417 -6.10 -17.14 -18.54
CA ILE A 417 -5.28 -18.19 -17.92
C ILE A 417 -6.07 -18.80 -16.77
N ASP A 418 -6.37 -20.08 -16.86
CA ASP A 418 -7.04 -20.82 -15.79
C ASP A 418 -6.07 -21.12 -14.65
N VAL A 419 -6.33 -20.52 -13.50
CA VAL A 419 -5.52 -20.70 -12.27
C VAL A 419 -5.49 -22.16 -11.82
N ALA A 420 -6.57 -22.91 -11.99
CA ALA A 420 -6.69 -24.31 -11.58
C ALA A 420 -5.75 -25.25 -12.37
N THR A 421 -5.33 -24.84 -13.56
CA THR A 421 -4.46 -25.65 -14.43
C THR A 421 -2.97 -25.38 -14.23
N LEU A 422 -2.59 -24.43 -13.35
CA LEU A 422 -1.20 -24.05 -13.16
C LEU A 422 -0.45 -25.06 -12.28
N PRO A 423 0.63 -25.72 -12.78
CA PRO A 423 1.26 -26.84 -12.08
C PRO A 423 2.15 -26.41 -10.91
N GLY A 424 2.21 -27.28 -9.89
CA GLY A 424 3.36 -27.51 -9.02
C GLY A 424 3.80 -26.40 -8.07
N LYS A 425 2.96 -25.40 -7.79
CA LYS A 425 3.24 -24.32 -6.84
C LYS A 425 2.09 -24.20 -5.83
N LEU A 426 2.36 -23.50 -4.74
CA LEU A 426 1.35 -23.21 -3.74
C LEU A 426 0.08 -22.63 -4.42
N PRO A 427 -1.13 -23.14 -4.10
CA PRO A 427 -2.36 -22.60 -4.66
C PRO A 427 -2.62 -21.19 -4.16
N MET A 428 -3.21 -20.35 -5.01
CA MET A 428 -3.63 -19.01 -4.60
C MET A 428 -4.79 -19.10 -3.61
N ARG A 429 -4.79 -18.22 -2.61
CA ARG A 429 -5.90 -18.03 -1.66
C ARG A 429 -6.87 -16.95 -2.14
N GLY A 430 -6.36 -15.97 -2.87
CA GLY A 430 -7.20 -14.94 -3.46
C GLY A 430 -8.12 -15.51 -4.54
N VAL A 431 -9.24 -14.83 -4.75
CA VAL A 431 -10.25 -15.17 -5.77
C VAL A 431 -10.24 -14.13 -6.89
N SER A 432 -10.69 -14.52 -8.08
CA SER A 432 -10.83 -13.54 -9.14
C SER A 432 -12.04 -12.64 -8.89
N VAL A 433 -11.81 -11.33 -9.04
CA VAL A 433 -12.81 -10.28 -8.92
C VAL A 433 -13.16 -9.65 -10.27
N ALA A 434 -12.83 -10.30 -11.39
CA ALA A 434 -13.12 -9.81 -12.73
C ALA A 434 -14.60 -9.45 -12.92
N GLY A 435 -15.52 -10.27 -12.39
CA GLY A 435 -16.96 -9.99 -12.44
C GLY A 435 -17.40 -8.80 -11.58
N VAL A 436 -16.64 -8.43 -10.54
CA VAL A 436 -16.86 -7.17 -9.80
C VAL A 436 -16.36 -5.98 -10.61
N LEU A 437 -15.22 -6.13 -11.30
CA LEU A 437 -14.64 -5.06 -12.10
C LEU A 437 -15.49 -4.73 -13.35
N ASP A 438 -16.10 -5.73 -13.99
CA ASP A 438 -16.96 -5.51 -15.16
C ASP A 438 -18.44 -5.23 -14.80
N GLY A 439 -18.79 -5.31 -13.50
CA GLY A 439 -20.12 -5.03 -12.97
C GLY A 439 -21.13 -6.19 -13.13
N THR A 440 -20.69 -7.39 -13.52
CA THR A 440 -21.57 -8.58 -13.63
C THR A 440 -21.83 -9.25 -12.27
N ARG A 441 -21.01 -8.94 -11.24
CA ARG A 441 -21.14 -9.42 -9.86
C ARG A 441 -21.03 -8.26 -8.88
N THR A 442 -21.75 -8.35 -7.78
CA THR A 442 -21.72 -7.38 -6.67
C THR A 442 -20.84 -7.81 -5.51
N GLU A 443 -20.43 -9.08 -5.47
CA GLU A 443 -19.63 -9.67 -4.41
C GLU A 443 -18.54 -10.57 -5.00
N ALA A 444 -17.41 -10.66 -4.32
CA ALA A 444 -16.27 -11.51 -4.69
C ALA A 444 -16.12 -12.68 -3.72
N HIS A 445 -16.22 -12.41 -2.43
CA HIS A 445 -16.06 -13.37 -1.35
C HIS A 445 -17.42 -13.82 -0.78
N ALA A 446 -17.48 -15.04 -0.26
CA ALA A 446 -18.68 -15.50 0.44
C ALA A 446 -18.90 -14.66 1.72
N PRO A 447 -20.17 -14.40 2.12
CA PRO A 447 -20.45 -13.59 3.30
C PRO A 447 -19.86 -14.16 4.61
N ASP A 448 -19.66 -15.46 4.69
CA ASP A 448 -19.09 -16.19 5.82
C ASP A 448 -17.62 -16.57 5.62
N GLU A 449 -16.98 -16.06 4.57
CA GLU A 449 -15.55 -16.28 4.35
C GLU A 449 -14.71 -15.57 5.41
N ARG A 450 -13.79 -16.33 5.99
CA ARG A 450 -12.84 -15.82 6.97
C ARG A 450 -11.70 -15.10 6.27
N ILE A 451 -11.53 -13.81 6.57
CA ILE A 451 -10.35 -13.03 6.19
C ILE A 451 -9.60 -12.67 7.47
N ALA A 452 -8.30 -12.94 7.51
CA ALA A 452 -7.52 -12.68 8.71
C ALA A 452 -6.18 -12.02 8.40
N TRP A 453 -5.65 -11.34 9.40
CA TRP A 453 -4.40 -10.60 9.35
C TRP A 453 -3.54 -10.93 10.57
N GLU A 454 -2.25 -10.96 10.37
CA GLU A 454 -1.25 -10.93 11.44
C GLU A 454 -0.10 -10.03 11.03
N LEU A 455 0.41 -9.26 11.97
CA LEU A 455 1.68 -8.55 11.85
C LEU A 455 2.24 -8.25 13.23
N ALA A 456 3.49 -8.67 13.50
CA ALA A 456 4.20 -8.36 14.74
C ALA A 456 3.34 -8.62 15.98
N TYR A 457 2.64 -9.77 15.99
CA TYR A 457 1.66 -10.21 16.98
C TYR A 457 0.35 -9.44 17.05
N GLY A 458 0.17 -8.39 16.26
CA GLY A 458 -1.13 -7.77 15.99
C GLY A 458 -2.00 -8.73 15.20
N ARG A 459 -3.27 -8.88 15.60
CA ARG A 459 -4.17 -9.87 15.04
C ARG A 459 -5.43 -9.19 14.55
N GLY A 460 -5.95 -9.64 13.45
CA GLY A 460 -7.25 -9.21 12.93
C GLY A 460 -7.96 -10.36 12.26
N VAL A 461 -9.28 -10.40 12.37
CA VAL A 461 -10.13 -11.35 11.67
C VAL A 461 -11.47 -10.73 11.39
N LYS A 462 -11.93 -10.93 10.15
CA LYS A 462 -13.26 -10.52 9.68
C LYS A 462 -14.05 -11.77 9.32
N LEU A 463 -15.32 -11.79 9.73
CA LEU A 463 -16.30 -12.82 9.41
C LEU A 463 -17.65 -12.15 9.21
N GLY A 464 -18.15 -12.10 7.99
CA GLY A 464 -19.30 -11.28 7.64
C GLY A 464 -19.05 -9.80 7.93
N ASP A 465 -19.99 -9.14 8.59
CA ASP A 465 -19.88 -7.74 9.00
C ASP A 465 -19.05 -7.52 10.26
N TRP A 466 -18.64 -8.60 10.94
CA TRP A 466 -17.93 -8.52 12.20
C TRP A 466 -16.43 -8.59 12.02
N LYS A 467 -15.72 -7.77 12.78
CA LYS A 467 -14.27 -7.76 12.83
C LYS A 467 -13.76 -7.72 14.26
N ALA A 468 -12.87 -8.64 14.59
CA ALA A 468 -12.13 -8.62 15.85
C ALA A 468 -10.68 -8.27 15.59
N ILE A 469 -10.10 -7.40 16.43
CA ILE A 469 -8.68 -7.05 16.38
C ILE A 469 -8.04 -7.21 17.75
N TYR A 470 -6.77 -7.64 17.77
CA TYR A 470 -5.95 -7.70 18.96
C TYR A 470 -4.75 -6.78 18.79
N LEU A 471 -4.61 -5.83 19.70
CA LEU A 471 -3.54 -4.84 19.68
C LEU A 471 -2.47 -5.25 20.70
N PRO A 472 -1.30 -5.73 20.26
CA PRO A 472 -0.22 -6.12 21.16
C PRO A 472 0.46 -4.90 21.79
N ALA A 473 1.00 -5.05 23.00
CA ALA A 473 1.74 -3.98 23.70
C ALA A 473 3.02 -3.54 22.98
N VAL A 474 3.50 -4.31 22.01
CA VAL A 474 4.85 -4.20 21.43
C VAL A 474 4.88 -3.48 20.08
N ILE A 475 3.76 -3.02 19.54
CA ILE A 475 3.82 -2.15 18.35
C ILE A 475 4.32 -0.76 18.80
N HIS A 476 5.57 -0.73 19.22
CA HIS A 476 6.45 0.43 19.30
C HIS A 476 5.81 1.73 19.82
N ASN A 477 5.21 1.79 20.99
CA ASN A 477 4.80 3.04 21.68
C ASN A 477 4.21 4.17 20.78
N ILE A 478 3.66 3.81 19.59
CA ILE A 478 3.22 4.78 18.59
C ILE A 478 1.89 5.39 18.97
N ALA A 479 1.07 4.64 19.70
CA ALA A 479 -0.21 5.09 20.26
C ALA A 479 -0.39 4.46 21.65
N PRO A 480 0.21 5.00 22.69
CA PRO A 480 0.21 4.42 24.04
C PRO A 480 -1.18 4.35 24.68
N GLU A 481 -2.14 5.15 24.22
CA GLU A 481 -3.52 5.14 24.70
C GLU A 481 -4.38 4.03 24.07
N VAL A 482 -3.86 3.30 23.10
CA VAL A 482 -4.58 2.16 22.52
C VAL A 482 -4.57 1.01 23.50
N PRO A 483 -5.74 0.40 23.82
CA PRO A 483 -5.80 -0.74 24.73
C PRO A 483 -4.89 -1.87 24.23
N ALA A 484 -3.88 -2.21 25.04
CA ALA A 484 -2.95 -3.27 24.69
C ALA A 484 -3.40 -4.62 25.27
N LYS A 485 -3.01 -5.71 24.59
CA LYS A 485 -3.19 -7.10 25.05
C LYS A 485 -4.65 -7.51 25.29
N ARG A 486 -5.59 -6.98 24.51
CA ARG A 486 -6.98 -7.45 24.52
C ARG A 486 -7.57 -7.43 23.12
N TRP A 487 -8.56 -8.27 22.92
CA TRP A 487 -9.39 -8.27 21.73
C TRP A 487 -10.44 -7.16 21.82
N LEU A 488 -10.66 -6.48 20.70
CA LEU A 488 -11.75 -5.53 20.46
C LEU A 488 -12.66 -6.12 19.39
N LEU A 489 -13.95 -5.84 19.44
CA LEU A 489 -14.94 -6.34 18.49
C LEU A 489 -15.75 -5.19 17.89
N PHE A 490 -15.90 -5.20 16.56
CA PHE A 490 -16.65 -4.19 15.83
C PHE A 490 -17.63 -4.82 14.84
N ASN A 491 -18.70 -4.10 14.51
CA ASN A 491 -19.58 -4.42 13.39
C ASN A 491 -19.39 -3.36 12.30
N LEU A 492 -18.66 -3.69 11.24
CA LEU A 492 -18.24 -2.74 10.21
C LEU A 492 -19.39 -2.19 9.36
N ALA A 493 -20.50 -2.93 9.21
CA ALA A 493 -21.67 -2.44 8.50
C ALA A 493 -22.37 -1.27 9.23
N ARG A 494 -22.26 -1.22 10.56
CA ARG A 494 -22.87 -0.17 11.40
C ARG A 494 -21.86 0.89 11.83
N ASP A 495 -20.61 0.47 11.97
CA ASP A 495 -19.51 1.26 12.52
C ASP A 495 -18.21 1.02 11.72
N PRO A 496 -18.14 1.52 10.48
CA PRO A 496 -16.95 1.35 9.64
C PRO A 496 -15.71 2.05 10.21
N GLY A 497 -15.90 2.99 11.14
CA GLY A 497 -14.83 3.70 11.83
C GLY A 497 -14.21 2.95 13.00
N GLU A 498 -14.75 1.77 13.38
CA GLU A 498 -14.30 1.01 14.55
C GLU A 498 -14.32 1.86 15.84
N THR A 499 -15.40 2.63 16.06
CA THR A 499 -15.53 3.62 17.14
C THR A 499 -16.08 3.02 18.44
N THR A 500 -16.80 1.89 18.36
CA THR A 500 -17.52 1.29 19.49
C THR A 500 -17.13 -0.17 19.67
N ASP A 501 -16.35 -0.44 20.73
CA ASP A 501 -15.97 -1.81 21.11
C ASP A 501 -17.18 -2.59 21.67
N LEU A 502 -17.57 -3.63 20.98
CA LEU A 502 -18.70 -4.52 21.33
C LEU A 502 -18.26 -5.80 22.05
N ALA A 503 -16.97 -5.96 22.40
CA ALA A 503 -16.44 -7.19 22.99
C ALA A 503 -17.18 -7.62 24.27
N ALA A 504 -17.54 -6.68 25.13
CA ALA A 504 -18.28 -6.97 26.36
C ALA A 504 -19.79 -7.21 26.12
N ALA A 505 -20.37 -6.60 25.09
CA ALA A 505 -21.78 -6.74 24.75
C ALA A 505 -22.07 -8.03 23.96
N GLU A 506 -21.10 -8.50 23.17
CA GLU A 506 -21.22 -9.64 22.25
C GLU A 506 -20.11 -10.70 22.47
N PRO A 507 -19.98 -11.25 23.72
CA PRO A 507 -18.85 -12.13 24.06
C PRO A 507 -18.83 -13.43 23.23
N HIS A 508 -19.99 -13.97 22.86
CA HIS A 508 -20.07 -15.17 22.02
C HIS A 508 -19.56 -14.91 20.60
N LYS A 509 -19.92 -13.75 20.03
CA LYS A 509 -19.44 -13.33 18.71
C LYS A 509 -17.93 -13.06 18.73
N LEU A 510 -17.42 -12.45 19.78
CA LEU A 510 -15.99 -12.29 19.97
C LEU A 510 -15.26 -13.63 19.99
N GLN A 511 -15.75 -14.60 20.79
CA GLN A 511 -15.12 -15.92 20.89
C GLN A 511 -15.09 -16.64 19.54
N GLU A 512 -16.18 -16.57 18.76
CA GLU A 512 -16.26 -17.12 17.40
C GLU A 512 -15.14 -16.57 16.51
N LEU A 513 -14.95 -15.25 16.51
CA LEU A 513 -13.90 -14.61 15.69
C LEU A 513 -12.50 -14.96 16.21
N VAL A 514 -12.30 -15.00 17.51
CA VAL A 514 -11.02 -15.41 18.13
C VAL A 514 -10.65 -16.83 17.72
N ASP A 515 -11.60 -17.77 17.78
CA ASP A 515 -11.39 -19.15 17.36
C ASP A 515 -11.07 -19.24 15.86
N ALA A 516 -11.76 -18.44 15.04
CA ALA A 516 -11.50 -18.33 13.61
C ALA A 516 -10.08 -17.79 13.32
N TRP A 517 -9.61 -16.80 14.10
CA TRP A 517 -8.23 -16.30 13.95
C TRP A 517 -7.19 -17.37 14.32
N PHE A 518 -7.38 -18.10 15.42
CA PHE A 518 -6.45 -19.17 15.79
C PHE A 518 -6.46 -20.35 14.79
N ALA A 519 -7.60 -20.61 14.15
CA ALA A 519 -7.65 -21.57 13.05
C ALA A 519 -6.81 -21.11 11.85
N TYR A 520 -6.94 -19.83 11.43
CA TYR A 520 -6.10 -19.20 10.42
C TYR A 520 -4.62 -19.27 10.77
N ALA A 521 -4.25 -18.88 12.00
CA ALA A 521 -2.87 -18.86 12.43
C ALA A 521 -2.17 -20.22 12.32
N ARG A 522 -2.90 -21.30 12.67
CA ARG A 522 -2.40 -22.67 12.50
C ARG A 522 -2.28 -23.09 11.02
N GLU A 523 -3.23 -22.65 10.21
CA GLU A 523 -3.28 -22.99 8.78
C GLU A 523 -2.11 -22.38 8.00
N VAL A 524 -1.78 -21.11 8.24
CA VAL A 524 -0.72 -20.40 7.52
C VAL A 524 0.64 -20.41 8.22
N GLY A 525 0.73 -20.97 9.42
CA GLY A 525 1.98 -21.12 10.15
C GLY A 525 2.43 -19.85 10.91
N VAL A 526 1.47 -19.04 11.42
CA VAL A 526 1.80 -17.89 12.27
C VAL A 526 2.54 -18.33 13.53
N VAL A 527 3.70 -17.74 13.80
CA VAL A 527 4.43 -17.92 15.04
C VAL A 527 3.81 -17.04 16.13
N VAL A 528 3.11 -17.65 17.05
CA VAL A 528 2.51 -16.99 18.22
C VAL A 528 3.39 -17.25 19.44
N PRO A 529 3.90 -16.22 20.15
CA PRO A 529 4.68 -16.40 21.35
C PRO A 529 3.85 -17.05 22.46
N GLU A 530 4.51 -17.80 23.36
CA GLU A 530 3.87 -18.33 24.56
C GLU A 530 3.33 -17.19 25.42
N GLY A 531 2.04 -17.24 25.77
CA GLY A 531 1.38 -16.23 26.60
C GLY A 531 0.96 -14.93 25.87
N ALA A 532 1.00 -14.90 24.54
CA ALA A 532 0.53 -13.75 23.73
C ALA A 532 -0.94 -13.91 23.30
#